data_66d33b21e82ec1e5bd876bf6d933c82b
#
_entry.id   66d33b21e82ec1e5bd876bf6d933c82b
#
_cell.length_a   1.000
_cell.length_b   1.000
_cell.length_c   1.000
_cell.angle_alpha   90.00
_cell.angle_beta   90.00
_cell.angle_gamma   90.00
#
_symmetry.space_group_name_H-M   'P 1'
#
loop_
_entity.id
_entity.type
_entity.pdbx_description
1 polymer ?
#
loop_
_entity_poly.entity_id
_entity_poly.type
_entity_poly.pdbx_seq_one_letter_code
_entity_poly.pdbx_strand_id
1 'polypeptide(L)'
;MNWFQKIPHSYRAASGLEWRLWKKLPLIALIGTVLPLLCLALLHLLSSDSPDPAEARWIQMMDYVVSGVVVFHWSMVLTVGIGCVIVMVMKGPGYVADGYLLSHSDQPRVTVETAEEASAYRLPDVLPGERAKPGQLR
;
A
#
# COMPACT_ATOMS: atom_id res chain seq x y z
N MET A 1 -11.93 -18.27 -6.97
CA MET A 1 -11.92 -17.45 -5.73
C MET A 1 -11.71 -16.00 -6.15
N ASN A 2 -12.67 -15.12 -5.89
CA ASN A 2 -12.56 -13.70 -6.24
C ASN A 2 -11.84 -12.96 -5.11
N TRP A 3 -10.52 -12.81 -5.24
CA TRP A 3 -9.64 -12.24 -4.21
C TRP A 3 -9.90 -10.76 -3.87
N PHE A 4 -10.68 -10.06 -4.70
CA PHE A 4 -10.96 -8.62 -4.54
C PHE A 4 -12.47 -8.33 -4.58
N GLN A 5 -13.23 -9.01 -3.71
CA GLN A 5 -14.65 -8.73 -3.60
C GLN A 5 -14.87 -7.45 -2.81
N LYS A 6 -15.45 -6.42 -3.46
CA LYS A 6 -15.73 -5.13 -2.82
C LYS A 6 -17.04 -5.23 -2.02
N ILE A 7 -17.04 -4.63 -0.82
CA ILE A 7 -18.24 -4.52 -0.02
C ILE A 7 -19.17 -3.50 -0.69
N PRO A 8 -20.43 -3.88 -1.02
CA PRO A 8 -21.41 -2.93 -1.55
C PRO A 8 -21.67 -1.84 -0.50
N HIS A 9 -21.79 -0.58 -0.96
CA HIS A 9 -22.02 0.61 -0.13
C HIS A 9 -20.86 1.00 0.81
N SER A 10 -19.63 0.51 0.57
CA SER A 10 -18.47 0.96 1.32
C SER A 10 -18.15 2.43 1.02
N TYR A 11 -17.96 3.22 2.08
CA TYR A 11 -17.59 4.64 1.94
C TYR A 11 -16.15 4.76 1.44
N ARG A 12 -15.96 5.56 0.40
CA ARG A 12 -14.64 5.90 -0.12
C ARG A 12 -14.29 7.32 0.31
N ALA A 13 -13.21 7.47 1.06
CA ALA A 13 -12.70 8.78 1.42
C ALA A 13 -12.15 9.52 0.19
N ALA A 14 -12.27 10.85 0.20
CA ALA A 14 -11.75 11.67 -0.88
C ALA A 14 -10.23 11.50 -1.04
N SER A 15 -9.76 11.44 -2.28
CA SER A 15 -8.33 11.39 -2.60
C SER A 15 -7.64 12.69 -2.16
N GLY A 16 -6.59 12.58 -1.35
CA GLY A 16 -5.85 13.70 -0.78
C GLY A 16 -4.48 13.93 -1.44
N LEU A 17 -3.51 14.28 -0.60
CA LEU A 17 -2.12 14.55 -1.00
C LEU A 17 -1.43 13.32 -1.61
N GLU A 18 -1.81 12.11 -1.19
CA GLU A 18 -1.26 10.84 -1.66
C GLU A 18 -1.39 10.67 -3.18
N TRP A 19 -2.53 11.09 -3.75
CA TRP A 19 -2.76 11.02 -5.18
C TRP A 19 -1.93 12.04 -5.97
N ARG A 20 -1.73 13.23 -5.39
CA ARG A 20 -0.87 14.27 -5.98
C ARG A 20 0.59 13.85 -5.97
N LEU A 21 1.05 13.26 -4.86
CA LEU A 21 2.41 12.73 -4.72
C LEU A 21 2.64 11.58 -5.70
N TRP A 22 1.71 10.62 -5.77
CA TRP A 22 1.80 9.49 -6.69
C TRP A 22 1.99 9.93 -8.14
N LYS A 23 1.26 10.95 -8.59
CA LYS A 23 1.42 11.49 -9.94
C LYS A 23 2.76 12.20 -10.18
N LYS A 24 3.36 12.78 -9.14
CA LYS A 24 4.65 13.47 -9.23
C LYS A 24 5.84 12.55 -9.03
N LEU A 25 5.64 11.36 -8.44
CA LEU A 25 6.70 10.38 -8.17
C LEU A 25 7.56 10.04 -9.42
N PRO A 26 6.99 9.72 -10.59
CA PRO A 26 7.81 9.43 -11.77
C PRO A 26 8.65 10.63 -12.22
N LEU A 27 8.13 11.85 -12.10
CA LEU A 27 8.88 13.05 -12.41
C LEU A 27 10.05 13.26 -11.42
N ILE A 28 9.80 13.06 -10.13
CA ILE A 28 10.82 13.16 -9.08
C ILE A 28 11.90 12.09 -9.31
N ALA A 29 11.52 10.86 -9.62
CA ALA A 29 12.44 9.78 -9.94
C ALA A 29 13.31 10.12 -11.14
N LEU A 30 12.72 10.69 -12.19
CA LEU A 30 13.40 11.08 -13.41
C LEU A 30 14.40 12.21 -13.14
N ILE A 31 13.99 13.29 -12.49
CA ILE A 31 14.87 14.44 -12.19
C ILE A 31 16.03 13.99 -11.29
N GLY A 32 15.74 13.25 -10.22
CA GLY A 32 16.76 12.76 -9.28
C GLY A 32 17.72 11.73 -9.87
N THR A 33 17.40 11.15 -11.04
CA THR A 33 18.30 10.26 -11.78
C THR A 33 19.06 11.02 -12.84
N VAL A 34 18.38 11.84 -13.64
CA VAL A 34 18.99 12.53 -14.79
C VAL A 34 19.99 13.60 -14.34
N LEU A 35 19.65 14.35 -13.28
CA LEU A 35 20.51 15.44 -12.81
C LEU A 35 21.91 14.96 -12.39
N PRO A 36 22.06 13.99 -11.47
CA PRO A 36 23.39 13.51 -11.07
C PRO A 36 24.12 12.81 -12.21
N LEU A 37 23.44 12.06 -13.09
CA LEU A 37 24.06 11.44 -14.26
C LEU A 37 24.54 12.46 -15.27
N LEU A 38 23.79 13.56 -15.47
CA LEU A 38 24.22 14.65 -16.34
C LEU A 38 25.48 15.33 -15.80
N CYS A 39 25.53 15.58 -14.47
CA CYS A 39 26.72 16.13 -13.82
C CYS A 39 27.93 15.20 -14.00
N LEU A 40 27.73 13.89 -13.87
CA LEU A 40 28.77 12.90 -14.07
C LEU A 40 29.24 12.87 -15.53
N ALA A 41 28.32 12.86 -16.48
CA ALA A 41 28.63 12.91 -17.90
C ALA A 41 29.42 14.18 -18.28
N LEU A 42 29.05 15.32 -17.70
CA LEU A 42 29.76 16.59 -17.90
C LEU A 42 31.19 16.52 -17.32
N LEU A 43 31.34 15.90 -16.14
CA LEU A 43 32.65 15.68 -15.54
C LEU A 43 33.55 14.86 -16.47
N HIS A 44 33.06 13.76 -17.02
CA HIS A 44 33.80 12.92 -17.96
C HIS A 44 34.13 13.63 -19.28
N LEU A 45 33.22 14.50 -19.75
CA LEU A 45 33.46 15.28 -20.97
C LEU A 45 34.54 16.39 -20.80
N LEU A 46 34.64 16.94 -19.58
CA LEU A 46 35.64 17.97 -19.26
C LEU A 46 36.99 17.38 -18.82
N SER A 47 37.02 16.07 -18.52
CA SER A 47 38.22 15.33 -18.15
C SER A 47 39.21 15.24 -19.34
N SER A 48 40.50 15.27 -19.06
CA SER A 48 41.53 15.13 -20.07
C SER A 48 41.55 13.72 -20.68
N ASP A 49 41.89 13.60 -21.98
CA ASP A 49 42.01 12.29 -22.67
C ASP A 49 43.12 11.39 -22.08
N SER A 50 44.04 11.96 -21.33
CA SER A 50 45.12 11.27 -20.60
C SER A 50 45.19 11.81 -19.17
N PRO A 51 44.30 11.40 -18.27
CA PRO A 51 44.26 11.93 -16.92
C PRO A 51 45.47 11.48 -16.11
N ASP A 52 46.00 12.38 -15.29
CA ASP A 52 47.00 12.06 -14.29
C ASP A 52 46.44 10.99 -13.29
N PRO A 53 47.26 10.11 -12.71
CA PRO A 53 46.80 9.08 -11.77
C PRO A 53 45.97 9.61 -10.60
N ALA A 54 46.19 10.84 -10.17
CA ALA A 54 45.41 11.50 -9.13
C ALA A 54 44.02 11.90 -9.63
N GLU A 55 43.94 12.45 -10.85
CA GLU A 55 42.67 12.83 -11.50
C GLU A 55 41.80 11.60 -11.80
N ALA A 56 42.41 10.53 -12.32
CA ALA A 56 41.70 9.28 -12.58
C ALA A 56 41.05 8.68 -11.32
N ARG A 57 41.77 8.69 -10.20
CA ARG A 57 41.21 8.22 -8.90
C ARG A 57 40.07 9.09 -8.42
N TRP A 58 40.18 10.41 -8.60
CA TRP A 58 39.13 11.35 -8.19
C TRP A 58 37.86 11.15 -9.02
N ILE A 59 37.98 10.99 -10.33
CA ILE A 59 36.85 10.70 -11.23
C ILE A 59 36.17 9.40 -10.83
N GLN A 60 36.95 8.33 -10.62
CA GLN A 60 36.42 7.03 -10.18
C GLN A 60 35.67 7.13 -8.82
N MET A 61 36.18 7.95 -7.89
CA MET A 61 35.49 8.19 -6.63
C MET A 61 34.16 8.91 -6.86
N MET A 62 34.11 9.89 -7.79
CA MET A 62 32.85 10.56 -8.14
C MET A 62 31.83 9.62 -8.78
N ASP A 63 32.28 8.68 -9.62
CA ASP A 63 31.41 7.63 -10.20
C ASP A 63 30.71 6.83 -9.12
N TYR A 64 31.44 6.39 -8.08
CA TYR A 64 30.84 5.64 -6.98
C TYR A 64 29.91 6.49 -6.13
N VAL A 65 30.30 7.74 -5.83
CA VAL A 65 29.46 8.66 -5.04
C VAL A 65 28.15 8.93 -5.76
N VAL A 66 28.20 9.27 -7.05
CA VAL A 66 26.98 9.55 -7.85
C VAL A 66 26.12 8.31 -7.99
N SER A 67 26.71 7.14 -8.22
CA SER A 67 25.97 5.87 -8.24
C SER A 67 25.26 5.62 -6.91
N GLY A 68 25.94 5.83 -5.78
CA GLY A 68 25.35 5.69 -4.43
C GLY A 68 24.19 6.66 -4.22
N VAL A 69 24.34 7.92 -4.65
CA VAL A 69 23.26 8.94 -4.56
C VAL A 69 22.04 8.51 -5.37
N VAL A 70 22.24 8.01 -6.59
CA VAL A 70 21.14 7.53 -7.45
C VAL A 70 20.40 6.35 -6.79
N VAL A 71 21.14 5.35 -6.30
CA VAL A 71 20.53 4.18 -5.62
C VAL A 71 19.77 4.61 -4.37
N PHE A 72 20.34 5.50 -3.56
CA PHE A 72 19.68 6.05 -2.39
C PHE A 72 18.40 6.81 -2.76
N HIS A 73 18.45 7.64 -3.81
CA HIS A 73 17.28 8.35 -4.32
C HIS A 73 16.16 7.40 -4.74
N TRP A 74 16.48 6.32 -5.46
CA TRP A 74 15.50 5.31 -5.86
C TRP A 74 14.87 4.61 -4.66
N SER A 75 15.65 4.30 -3.63
CA SER A 75 15.14 3.73 -2.38
C SER A 75 14.13 4.66 -1.71
N MET A 76 14.42 5.97 -1.67
CA MET A 76 13.50 6.97 -1.12
C MET A 76 12.22 7.08 -1.95
N VAL A 77 12.31 7.13 -3.26
CA VAL A 77 11.15 7.17 -4.18
C VAL A 77 10.28 5.93 -4.00
N LEU A 78 10.89 4.75 -3.90
CA LEU A 78 10.18 3.49 -3.65
C LEU A 78 9.44 3.52 -2.31
N THR A 79 10.10 3.96 -1.24
CA THR A 79 9.49 4.05 0.10
C THR A 79 8.28 4.98 0.11
N VAL A 80 8.41 6.16 -0.49
CA VAL A 80 7.29 7.11 -0.63
C VAL A 80 6.17 6.52 -1.49
N GLY A 81 6.53 5.81 -2.57
CA GLY A 81 5.58 5.12 -3.43
C GLY A 81 4.75 4.07 -2.69
N ILE A 82 5.41 3.21 -1.91
CA ILE A 82 4.73 2.21 -1.07
C ILE A 82 3.81 2.90 -0.06
N GLY A 83 4.28 3.96 0.61
CA GLY A 83 3.47 4.75 1.54
C GLY A 83 2.21 5.31 0.88
N CYS A 84 2.33 5.89 -0.32
CA CYS A 84 1.18 6.39 -1.08
C CYS A 84 0.18 5.28 -1.42
N VAL A 85 0.67 4.09 -1.83
CA VAL A 85 -0.19 2.94 -2.15
C VAL A 85 -0.95 2.46 -0.91
N ILE A 86 -0.26 2.31 0.23
CA ILE A 86 -0.89 1.89 1.49
C ILE A 86 -2.01 2.86 1.87
N VAL A 87 -1.75 4.17 1.85
CA VAL A 87 -2.78 5.19 2.18
C VAL A 87 -3.95 5.15 1.20
N MET A 88 -3.68 4.96 -0.10
CA MET A 88 -4.74 4.82 -1.11
C MET A 88 -5.59 3.58 -0.89
N VAL A 89 -5.00 2.46 -0.49
CA VAL A 89 -5.72 1.22 -0.18
C VAL A 89 -6.56 1.40 1.09
N MET A 90 -6.02 2.02 2.14
CA MET A 90 -6.75 2.28 3.38
C MET A 90 -7.95 3.23 3.18
N LYS A 91 -7.84 4.19 2.28
CA LYS A 91 -8.93 5.13 1.92
C LYS A 91 -9.86 4.59 0.84
N GLY A 92 -9.49 3.47 0.24
CA GLY A 92 -10.25 2.83 -0.84
C GLY A 92 -11.56 2.18 -0.37
N PRO A 93 -12.28 1.54 -1.28
CA PRO A 93 -13.47 0.76 -0.93
C PRO A 93 -13.06 -0.40 -0.02
N GLY A 94 -13.91 -0.77 0.94
CA GLY A 94 -13.68 -1.95 1.77
C GLY A 94 -13.68 -3.22 0.92
N TYR A 95 -12.70 -4.08 1.16
CA TYR A 95 -12.61 -5.41 0.55
C TYR A 95 -12.99 -6.46 1.59
N VAL A 96 -13.64 -7.52 1.13
CA VAL A 96 -13.93 -8.68 2.00
C VAL A 96 -12.62 -9.44 2.20
N ALA A 97 -12.12 -9.45 3.43
CA ALA A 97 -10.87 -10.16 3.77
C ALA A 97 -11.12 -11.65 3.95
N ASP A 98 -12.27 -12.03 4.54
CA ASP A 98 -12.59 -13.41 4.89
C ASP A 98 -13.96 -13.82 4.34
N GLY A 99 -14.00 -14.96 3.63
CA GLY A 99 -15.23 -15.58 3.14
C GLY A 99 -15.95 -16.43 4.20
N TYR A 100 -15.59 -16.32 5.48
CA TYR A 100 -16.24 -17.05 6.55
C TYR A 100 -17.55 -16.37 6.95
N LEU A 101 -18.63 -17.12 6.84
CA LEU A 101 -19.90 -16.74 7.44
C LEU A 101 -19.79 -16.94 8.95
N LEU A 102 -19.48 -15.86 9.65
CA LEU A 102 -19.55 -15.84 11.10
C LEU A 102 -21.03 -15.82 11.51
N SER A 103 -21.45 -16.82 12.27
CA SER A 103 -22.74 -16.76 12.95
C SER A 103 -22.65 -15.66 14.00
N HIS A 104 -23.36 -14.54 13.78
CA HIS A 104 -23.47 -13.48 14.77
C HIS A 104 -24.26 -14.01 15.98
N SER A 105 -23.57 -14.13 17.11
CA SER A 105 -24.19 -14.33 18.42
C SER A 105 -24.08 -13.02 19.18
N ASP A 106 -25.17 -12.47 19.64
CA ASP A 106 -25.21 -11.23 20.43
C ASP A 106 -24.63 -11.42 21.85
N GLN A 107 -24.28 -12.65 22.21
CA GLN A 107 -23.65 -12.97 23.49
C GLN A 107 -22.28 -13.64 23.30
N PRO A 108 -21.26 -13.28 24.12
CA PRO A 108 -19.98 -13.95 24.11
C PRO A 108 -20.14 -15.43 24.47
N ARG A 109 -19.55 -16.34 23.68
CA ARG A 109 -19.56 -17.77 24.01
C ARG A 109 -18.71 -18.01 25.25
N VAL A 110 -19.33 -18.54 26.28
CA VAL A 110 -18.66 -18.85 27.56
C VAL A 110 -17.99 -20.23 27.52
N THR A 111 -18.37 -21.10 26.58
CA THR A 111 -17.87 -22.47 26.45
C THR A 111 -17.50 -22.79 25.01
N VAL A 112 -16.45 -23.60 24.82
CA VAL A 112 -16.11 -24.19 23.54
C VAL A 112 -17.17 -25.27 23.23
N GLU A 113 -18.15 -24.90 22.42
CA GLU A 113 -19.19 -25.82 21.98
C GLU A 113 -18.63 -26.82 20.99
N THR A 114 -18.94 -28.09 21.17
CA THR A 114 -18.68 -29.13 20.18
C THR A 114 -19.59 -28.89 18.95
N ALA A 115 -19.16 -29.37 17.77
CA ALA A 115 -19.91 -29.20 16.52
C ALA A 115 -21.37 -29.72 16.60
N GLU A 116 -21.66 -30.65 17.51
CA GLU A 116 -22.97 -31.19 17.77
C GLU A 116 -23.87 -30.21 18.53
N GLU A 117 -23.35 -29.50 19.53
CA GLU A 117 -24.07 -28.46 20.26
C GLU A 117 -24.41 -27.26 19.37
N ALA A 118 -23.48 -26.88 18.52
CA ALA A 118 -23.68 -25.81 17.51
C ALA A 118 -24.80 -26.13 16.52
N SER A 119 -25.06 -27.42 16.24
CA SER A 119 -26.18 -27.86 15.39
C SER A 119 -27.54 -27.83 16.09
N ALA A 120 -27.54 -28.03 17.41
CA ALA A 120 -28.79 -28.02 18.23
C ALA A 120 -29.31 -26.58 18.43
N TYR A 121 -28.44 -25.56 18.40
CA TYR A 121 -28.84 -24.14 18.49
C TYR A 121 -29.24 -23.52 17.16
N ARG A 122 -29.35 -24.29 16.09
CA ARG A 122 -29.92 -23.78 14.85
C ARG A 122 -31.38 -23.37 15.12
N LEU A 123 -31.60 -22.09 15.33
CA LEU A 123 -32.93 -21.51 15.41
C LEU A 123 -33.76 -22.01 14.22
N PRO A 124 -35.01 -22.46 14.44
CA PRO A 124 -35.88 -22.81 13.33
C PRO A 124 -35.98 -21.63 12.39
N ASP A 125 -35.86 -21.89 11.09
CA ASP A 125 -35.91 -20.89 10.02
C ASP A 125 -37.02 -19.87 10.32
N VAL A 126 -36.63 -18.68 10.76
CA VAL A 126 -37.53 -17.55 10.82
C VAL A 126 -37.81 -17.20 9.37
N LEU A 127 -39.03 -17.56 8.93
CA LEU A 127 -39.49 -17.26 7.58
C LEU A 127 -39.21 -15.80 7.24
N PRO A 128 -38.72 -15.50 6.04
CA PRO A 128 -38.39 -14.14 5.62
C PRO A 128 -39.69 -13.32 5.50
N GLY A 129 -40.04 -12.62 6.56
CA GLY A 129 -41.26 -11.81 6.59
C GLY A 129 -41.62 -11.21 7.96
N GLU A 130 -41.15 -11.78 9.06
CA GLU A 130 -41.49 -11.30 10.39
C GLU A 130 -40.44 -10.37 10.96
N ARG A 131 -40.43 -9.14 10.42
CA ARG A 131 -39.70 -8.02 11.06
C ARG A 131 -40.39 -7.72 12.40
N ALA A 132 -39.69 -8.01 13.49
CA ALA A 132 -40.09 -7.56 14.81
C ALA A 132 -40.37 -6.05 14.78
N LYS A 133 -41.60 -5.65 15.10
CA LYS A 133 -41.98 -4.24 15.21
C LYS A 133 -41.17 -3.59 16.35
N PRO A 134 -40.46 -2.48 16.14
CA PRO A 134 -39.82 -1.75 17.23
C PRO A 134 -40.90 -1.10 18.07
N GLY A 135 -41.15 -1.62 19.26
CA GLY A 135 -42.11 -0.97 20.16
C GLY A 135 -42.65 -1.76 21.32
N GLN A 136 -42.11 -2.92 21.69
CA GLN A 136 -42.53 -3.63 22.90
C GLN A 136 -41.38 -3.98 23.83
N LEU A 137 -40.81 -2.94 24.42
CA LEU A 137 -40.07 -3.05 25.69
C LEU A 137 -40.68 -2.03 26.64
N ARG A 138 -41.62 -2.53 27.45
CA ARG A 138 -42.00 -1.94 28.72
C ARG A 138 -41.36 -2.74 29.83
#